data_f98cd0ad48a997a7b1fc6d03f4404748
#
_entry.id   f98cd0ad48a997a7b1fc6d03f4404748
#
_cell.length_a   1.000
_cell.length_b   1.000
_cell.length_c   1.000
_cell.angle_alpha   90.00
_cell.angle_beta   90.00
_cell.angle_gamma   90.00
#
_symmetry.space_group_name_H-M   'P 1'
#
loop_
_entity.id
_entity.type
_entity.pdbx_description
1 polymer ?
#
loop_
_entity_poly.entity_id
_entity_poly.type
_entity_poly.pdbx_seq_one_letter_code
_entity_poly.pdbx_strand_id
1 'polypeptide(L)'
;VQRPLRKPRPMSDPHAQHTAERVRDAMFARDRAVRGLGMEIEAIAPGRADVVMTVREDMLNGHDICHGGFISALADSAFAYACNSYNEVTVASGFGIDFVAPAREGDRLVARCVEVSKTGRTGVYDTEVLNQRGERVAVFRGRSYTLKGKPVAPA
;
A
#
# COMPACT_ATOMS: atom_id res chain seq x y z
N VAL A 1 0.55 -29.65 8.10
CA VAL A 1 -0.77 -29.01 8.26
C VAL A 1 -0.99 -28.10 7.08
N GLN A 2 -1.83 -28.51 6.12
CA GLN A 2 -2.16 -27.72 4.94
C GLN A 2 -3.00 -26.50 5.38
N ARG A 3 -2.51 -25.31 5.05
CA ARG A 3 -3.25 -24.06 5.23
C ARG A 3 -4.50 -24.11 4.34
N PRO A 4 -5.71 -23.89 4.86
CA PRO A 4 -6.91 -23.96 4.03
C PRO A 4 -6.82 -22.89 2.94
N LEU A 5 -7.12 -23.30 1.70
CA LEU A 5 -7.23 -22.43 0.54
C LEU A 5 -8.21 -21.29 0.87
N ARG A 6 -7.73 -20.04 0.79
CA ARG A 6 -8.62 -18.87 0.90
C ARG A 6 -9.70 -19.01 -0.17
N LYS A 7 -10.97 -19.00 0.27
CA LYS A 7 -12.11 -18.93 -0.65
C LYS A 7 -11.90 -17.76 -1.61
N PRO A 8 -12.22 -17.92 -2.91
CA PRO A 8 -12.21 -16.80 -3.84
C PRO A 8 -13.10 -15.69 -3.26
N ARG A 9 -12.53 -14.47 -3.19
CA ARG A 9 -13.31 -13.29 -2.78
C ARG A 9 -14.47 -13.10 -3.76
N PRO A 10 -15.67 -12.74 -3.29
CA PRO A 10 -16.74 -12.34 -4.18
C PRO A 10 -16.24 -11.17 -5.06
N MET A 11 -16.67 -11.13 -6.32
CA MET A 11 -16.40 -10.03 -7.23
C MET A 11 -16.79 -8.73 -6.53
N SER A 12 -15.88 -7.75 -6.50
CA SER A 12 -16.15 -6.45 -5.87
C SER A 12 -17.36 -5.81 -6.54
N ASP A 13 -18.24 -5.22 -5.73
CA ASP A 13 -19.32 -4.38 -6.22
C ASP A 13 -18.75 -3.36 -7.22
N PRO A 14 -19.26 -3.30 -8.48
CA PRO A 14 -18.76 -2.38 -9.50
C PRO A 14 -18.78 -0.91 -9.06
N HIS A 15 -19.75 -0.50 -8.25
CA HIS A 15 -19.82 0.84 -7.69
C HIS A 15 -18.68 1.10 -6.69
N ALA A 16 -18.42 0.14 -5.80
CA ALA A 16 -17.31 0.23 -4.84
C ALA A 16 -15.94 0.23 -5.55
N GLN A 17 -15.79 -0.55 -6.61
CA GLN A 17 -14.58 -0.57 -7.43
C GLN A 17 -14.36 0.79 -8.11
N HIS A 18 -15.39 1.36 -8.75
CA HIS A 18 -15.31 2.68 -9.38
C HIS A 18 -14.96 3.78 -8.36
N THR A 19 -15.53 3.71 -7.14
CA THR A 19 -15.18 4.62 -6.05
C THR A 19 -13.70 4.54 -5.70
N ALA A 20 -13.13 3.33 -5.57
CA ALA A 20 -11.72 3.14 -5.28
C ALA A 20 -10.81 3.73 -6.39
N GLU A 21 -11.19 3.56 -7.64
CA GLU A 21 -10.45 4.12 -8.79
C GLU A 21 -10.46 5.65 -8.80
N ARG A 22 -11.59 6.28 -8.53
CA ARG A 22 -11.69 7.74 -8.38
C ARG A 22 -10.82 8.27 -7.24
N VAL A 23 -10.81 7.57 -6.12
CA VAL A 23 -9.96 7.92 -4.96
C VAL A 23 -8.49 7.82 -5.35
N ARG A 24 -8.07 6.74 -6.01
CA ARG A 24 -6.70 6.60 -6.54
C ARG A 24 -6.29 7.82 -7.35
N ASP A 25 -7.10 8.19 -8.33
CA ASP A 25 -6.79 9.28 -9.25
C ASP A 25 -6.71 10.64 -8.51
N ALA A 26 -7.64 10.90 -7.59
CA ALA A 26 -7.65 12.13 -6.80
C ALA A 26 -6.45 12.23 -5.84
N MET A 27 -6.06 11.13 -5.21
CA MET A 27 -4.88 11.07 -4.35
C MET A 27 -3.61 11.24 -5.17
N PHE A 28 -3.43 10.44 -6.22
CA PHE A 28 -2.21 10.45 -7.03
C PHE A 28 -1.91 11.82 -7.63
N ALA A 29 -2.94 12.55 -8.05
CA ALA A 29 -2.78 13.91 -8.58
C ALA A 29 -2.11 14.89 -7.59
N ARG A 30 -2.26 14.67 -6.29
CA ARG A 30 -1.74 15.53 -5.22
C ARG A 30 -0.55 14.93 -4.47
N ASP A 31 -0.32 13.65 -4.61
CA ASP A 31 0.69 12.90 -3.85
C ASP A 31 2.10 13.14 -4.43
N ARG A 32 2.75 14.17 -3.90
CA ARG A 32 4.10 14.56 -4.34
C ARG A 32 5.15 13.52 -3.95
N ALA A 33 5.00 12.88 -2.79
CA ALA A 33 5.94 11.88 -2.28
C ALA A 33 5.93 10.63 -3.17
N VAL A 34 4.77 10.09 -3.44
CA VAL A 34 4.58 8.92 -4.31
C VAL A 34 5.15 9.19 -5.71
N ARG A 35 4.81 10.33 -6.31
CA ARG A 35 5.33 10.71 -7.63
C ARG A 35 6.81 10.99 -7.62
N GLY A 36 7.32 11.67 -6.59
CA GLY A 36 8.75 12.00 -6.46
C GLY A 36 9.64 10.78 -6.31
N LEU A 37 9.12 9.71 -5.69
CA LEU A 37 9.81 8.43 -5.55
C LEU A 37 9.59 7.49 -6.75
N GLY A 38 8.89 7.95 -7.79
CA GLY A 38 8.61 7.16 -8.99
C GLY A 38 7.69 5.97 -8.73
N MET A 39 6.84 6.06 -7.71
CA MET A 39 5.85 5.03 -7.43
C MET A 39 4.66 5.11 -8.38
N GLU A 40 4.09 3.96 -8.70
CA GLU A 40 2.87 3.82 -9.48
C GLU A 40 1.86 2.95 -8.74
N ILE A 41 0.58 3.30 -8.86
CA ILE A 41 -0.52 2.52 -8.28
C ILE A 41 -0.96 1.49 -9.32
N GLU A 42 -0.44 0.28 -9.22
CA GLU A 42 -0.65 -0.78 -10.21
C GLU A 42 -2.07 -1.37 -10.13
N ALA A 43 -2.60 -1.49 -8.91
CA ALA A 43 -3.97 -1.97 -8.70
C ALA A 43 -4.60 -1.30 -7.48
N ILE A 44 -5.92 -1.12 -7.53
CA ILE A 44 -6.72 -0.67 -6.40
C ILE A 44 -8.07 -1.37 -6.40
N ALA A 45 -8.56 -1.66 -5.20
CA ALA A 45 -9.90 -2.17 -4.95
C ALA A 45 -10.32 -1.76 -3.52
N PRO A 46 -11.59 -1.91 -3.14
CA PRO A 46 -12.00 -1.64 -1.76
C PRO A 46 -11.15 -2.38 -0.73
N GLY A 47 -10.46 -1.63 0.14
CA GLY A 47 -9.55 -2.16 1.17
C GLY A 47 -8.27 -2.80 0.63
N ARG A 48 -7.88 -2.51 -0.62
CA ARG A 48 -6.70 -3.09 -1.24
C ARG A 48 -6.00 -2.11 -2.17
N ALA A 49 -4.66 -2.15 -2.19
CA ALA A 49 -3.85 -1.47 -3.19
C ALA A 49 -2.52 -2.21 -3.41
N ASP A 50 -2.06 -2.24 -4.67
CA ASP A 50 -0.74 -2.69 -5.06
C ASP A 50 0.02 -1.46 -5.61
N VAL A 51 1.15 -1.13 -4.99
CA VAL A 51 1.99 0.02 -5.36
C VAL A 51 3.39 -0.47 -5.69
N VAL A 52 3.97 0.07 -6.76
CA VAL A 52 5.30 -0.36 -7.24
C VAL A 52 6.30 0.77 -7.20
N MET A 53 7.57 0.42 -6.98
CA MET A 53 8.71 1.32 -7.00
C MET A 53 9.94 0.58 -7.50
N THR A 54 10.72 1.20 -8.37
CA THR A 54 12.04 0.70 -8.74
C THR A 54 13.09 1.33 -7.82
N VAL A 55 13.97 0.52 -7.26
CA VAL A 55 15.07 0.99 -6.41
C VAL A 55 16.09 1.73 -7.28
N ARG A 56 16.31 3.02 -6.98
CA ARG A 56 17.28 3.87 -7.65
C ARG A 56 18.57 3.96 -6.84
N GLU A 57 19.65 4.39 -7.47
CA GLU A 57 20.95 4.63 -6.82
C GLU A 57 20.82 5.57 -5.61
N ASP A 58 20.03 6.64 -5.72
CA ASP A 58 19.81 7.61 -4.63
C ASP A 58 18.99 7.09 -3.44
N MET A 59 18.52 5.84 -3.52
CA MET A 59 17.83 5.13 -2.44
C MET A 59 18.75 4.17 -1.69
N LEU A 60 20.02 4.03 -2.09
CA LEU A 60 20.94 3.09 -1.46
C LEU A 60 21.53 3.68 -0.18
N ASN A 61 21.73 2.81 0.81
CA ASN A 61 22.46 3.13 2.03
C ASN A 61 23.95 2.80 1.88
N GLY A 62 24.74 3.00 2.94
CA GLY A 62 26.18 2.72 2.94
C GLY A 62 26.58 1.25 2.80
N HIS A 63 25.61 0.33 2.68
CA HIS A 63 25.81 -1.10 2.44
C HIS A 63 25.42 -1.50 1.01
N ASP A 64 25.17 -0.54 0.11
CA ASP A 64 24.71 -0.75 -1.27
C ASP A 64 23.40 -1.55 -1.38
N ILE A 65 22.51 -1.36 -0.40
CA ILE A 65 21.16 -1.89 -0.42
C ILE A 65 20.15 -0.77 -0.19
N CYS A 66 18.92 -0.97 -0.66
CA CYS A 66 17.85 0.01 -0.50
C CYS A 66 17.66 0.38 0.97
N HIS A 67 17.73 1.68 1.28
CA HIS A 67 17.49 2.16 2.64
C HIS A 67 16.07 1.80 3.08
N GLY A 68 15.93 1.27 4.30
CA GLY A 68 14.64 0.83 4.84
C GLY A 68 13.57 1.91 4.88
N GLY A 69 13.97 3.18 4.94
CA GLY A 69 13.05 4.31 4.85
C GLY A 69 12.27 4.37 3.54
N PHE A 70 12.89 4.02 2.40
CA PHE A 70 12.20 3.98 1.10
C PHE A 70 11.29 2.77 0.97
N ILE A 71 11.70 1.61 1.49
CA ILE A 71 10.84 0.42 1.55
C ILE A 71 9.62 0.69 2.44
N SER A 72 9.83 1.37 3.58
CA SER A 72 8.74 1.79 4.48
C SER A 72 7.80 2.78 3.80
N ALA A 73 8.32 3.75 3.04
CA ALA A 73 7.52 4.71 2.29
C ALA A 73 6.64 4.00 1.23
N LEU A 74 7.18 2.97 0.55
CA LEU A 74 6.43 2.17 -0.41
C LEU A 74 5.29 1.39 0.27
N ALA A 75 5.58 0.73 1.38
CA ALA A 75 4.58 -0.05 2.14
C ALA A 75 3.49 0.86 2.73
N ASP A 76 3.89 2.01 3.29
CA ASP A 76 2.96 3.02 3.83
C ASP A 76 2.09 3.64 2.73
N SER A 77 2.64 3.87 1.54
CA SER A 77 1.87 4.35 0.39
C SER A 77 0.79 3.33 -0.01
N ALA A 78 1.13 2.06 -0.16
CA ALA A 78 0.14 1.01 -0.45
C ALA A 78 -0.97 0.96 0.62
N PHE A 79 -0.58 1.08 1.89
CA PHE A 79 -1.50 1.19 3.02
C PHE A 79 -2.41 2.41 2.90
N ALA A 80 -1.87 3.59 2.58
CA ALA A 80 -2.63 4.82 2.43
C ALA A 80 -3.69 4.71 1.33
N TYR A 81 -3.33 4.19 0.16
CA TYR A 81 -4.29 3.98 -0.94
C TYR A 81 -5.35 2.95 -0.58
N ALA A 82 -4.98 1.85 0.07
CA ALA A 82 -5.92 0.82 0.50
C ALA A 82 -6.95 1.35 1.52
N CYS A 83 -6.50 2.06 2.56
CA CYS A 83 -7.40 2.52 3.61
C CYS A 83 -8.29 3.70 3.19
N ASN A 84 -7.89 4.48 2.17
CA ASN A 84 -8.69 5.57 1.61
C ASN A 84 -9.66 5.13 0.50
N SER A 85 -9.58 3.89 0.04
CA SER A 85 -10.34 3.37 -1.12
C SER A 85 -11.87 3.44 -0.99
N TYR A 86 -12.36 3.70 0.20
CA TYR A 86 -13.79 3.87 0.52
C TYR A 86 -14.29 5.31 0.37
N ASN A 87 -13.44 6.21 -0.12
CA ASN A 87 -13.72 7.65 -0.27
C ASN A 87 -13.98 8.38 1.05
N GLU A 88 -13.34 7.96 2.12
CA GLU A 88 -13.30 8.69 3.39
C GLU A 88 -11.84 8.98 3.75
N VAL A 89 -11.50 10.23 4.06
CA VAL A 89 -10.14 10.60 4.47
C VAL A 89 -9.72 9.76 5.66
N THR A 90 -8.69 8.95 5.46
CA THR A 90 -8.18 8.01 6.44
C THR A 90 -6.66 8.19 6.55
N VAL A 91 -6.18 8.31 7.77
CA VAL A 91 -4.77 8.54 8.07
C VAL A 91 -4.16 7.38 8.85
N ALA A 92 -2.85 7.22 8.74
CA ALA A 92 -2.11 6.30 9.59
C ALA A 92 -2.13 6.79 11.04
N SER A 93 -2.47 5.92 11.98
CA SER A 93 -2.27 6.17 13.42
C SER A 93 -0.98 5.50 13.92
N GLY A 94 -0.38 4.64 13.14
CA GLY A 94 0.90 4.01 13.38
C GLY A 94 1.09 2.77 12.52
N PHE A 95 2.33 2.31 12.42
CA PHE A 95 2.66 1.05 11.77
C PHE A 95 3.92 0.42 12.37
N GLY A 96 4.10 -0.86 12.08
CA GLY A 96 5.34 -1.60 12.26
C GLY A 96 5.77 -2.24 10.96
N ILE A 97 7.08 -2.34 10.74
CA ILE A 97 7.67 -2.97 9.58
C ILE A 97 8.87 -3.83 9.99
N ASP A 98 8.98 -5.01 9.39
CA ASP A 98 10.14 -5.88 9.52
C ASP A 98 10.75 -6.10 8.15
N PHE A 99 12.04 -5.82 8.02
CA PHE A 99 12.83 -6.08 6.83
C PHE A 99 13.39 -7.48 6.89
N VAL A 100 13.03 -8.34 5.94
CA VAL A 100 13.36 -9.77 5.97
C VAL A 100 14.39 -10.18 4.91
N ALA A 101 14.58 -9.34 3.88
CA ALA A 101 15.61 -9.51 2.86
C ALA A 101 16.03 -8.14 2.28
N PRO A 102 17.29 -7.99 1.81
CA PRO A 102 17.72 -6.76 1.17
C PRO A 102 17.06 -6.57 -0.20
N ALA A 103 16.80 -5.32 -0.57
CA ALA A 103 16.52 -4.92 -1.94
C ALA A 103 17.73 -4.18 -2.50
N ARG A 104 17.99 -4.35 -3.80
CA ARG A 104 19.16 -3.80 -4.49
C ARG A 104 18.76 -2.82 -5.56
N GLU A 105 19.70 -2.02 -6.01
CA GLU A 105 19.49 -1.14 -7.15
C GLU A 105 18.93 -1.91 -8.35
N GLY A 106 17.92 -1.32 -9.00
CA GLY A 106 17.23 -1.92 -10.13
C GLY A 106 16.12 -2.92 -9.75
N ASP A 107 16.03 -3.34 -8.48
CA ASP A 107 14.91 -4.19 -8.05
C ASP A 107 13.58 -3.44 -8.21
N ARG A 108 12.61 -4.11 -8.82
CA ARG A 108 11.23 -3.64 -8.89
C ARG A 108 10.45 -4.21 -7.71
N LEU A 109 10.15 -3.36 -6.76
CA LEU A 109 9.41 -3.72 -5.57
C LEU A 109 7.91 -3.49 -5.78
N VAL A 110 7.09 -4.43 -5.32
CA VAL A 110 5.64 -4.27 -5.22
C VAL A 110 5.21 -4.41 -3.76
N ALA A 111 4.52 -3.40 -3.25
CA ALA A 111 3.85 -3.45 -1.95
C ALA A 111 2.38 -3.82 -2.18
N ARG A 112 1.95 -4.96 -1.67
CA ARG A 112 0.58 -5.46 -1.76
C ARG A 112 -0.11 -5.31 -0.42
N CYS A 113 -1.00 -4.35 -0.31
CA CYS A 113 -1.74 -4.05 0.90
C CYS A 113 -3.15 -4.63 0.86
N VAL A 114 -3.56 -5.24 1.96
CA VAL A 114 -4.92 -5.76 2.14
C VAL A 114 -5.45 -5.42 3.53
N GLU A 115 -6.73 -5.05 3.56
CA GLU A 115 -7.48 -4.87 4.80
C GLU A 115 -7.60 -6.19 5.56
N VAL A 116 -7.24 -6.17 6.83
CA VAL A 116 -7.41 -7.28 7.76
C VAL A 116 -8.72 -7.10 8.55
N SER A 117 -8.95 -5.87 9.02
CA SER A 117 -10.13 -5.52 9.81
C SER A 117 -10.42 -4.03 9.66
N LYS A 118 -11.69 -3.67 9.58
CA LYS A 118 -12.17 -2.29 9.67
C LYS A 118 -13.39 -2.25 10.56
N THR A 119 -13.32 -1.49 11.66
CA THR A 119 -14.40 -1.37 12.64
C THR A 119 -14.52 0.08 13.09
N GLY A 120 -15.68 0.68 12.84
CA GLY A 120 -15.92 2.08 13.17
C GLY A 120 -14.97 3.02 12.43
N ARG A 121 -14.09 3.72 13.17
CA ARG A 121 -13.09 4.63 12.60
C ARG A 121 -11.71 4.02 12.45
N THR A 122 -11.48 2.83 12.98
CA THR A 122 -10.17 2.18 13.00
C THR A 122 -10.08 1.04 12.01
N GLY A 123 -8.89 0.83 11.46
CA GLY A 123 -8.60 -0.27 10.56
C GLY A 123 -7.21 -0.85 10.81
N VAL A 124 -7.03 -2.11 10.42
CA VAL A 124 -5.75 -2.83 10.42
C VAL A 124 -5.53 -3.37 9.02
N TYR A 125 -4.34 -3.15 8.49
CA TYR A 125 -3.94 -3.51 7.14
C TYR A 125 -2.60 -4.21 7.16
N ASP A 126 -2.46 -5.27 6.38
CA ASP A 126 -1.19 -5.97 6.18
C ASP A 126 -0.66 -5.70 4.79
N THR A 127 0.64 -5.41 4.70
CA THR A 127 1.34 -5.20 3.44
C THR A 127 2.54 -6.13 3.36
N GLU A 128 2.68 -6.83 2.25
CA GLU A 128 3.90 -7.53 1.86
C GLU A 128 4.63 -6.72 0.80
N VAL A 129 5.94 -6.55 0.95
CA VAL A 129 6.79 -5.99 -0.09
C VAL A 129 7.58 -7.13 -0.74
N LEU A 130 7.41 -7.31 -2.04
CA LEU A 130 8.04 -8.36 -2.83
C LEU A 130 8.92 -7.74 -3.92
N ASN A 131 10.02 -8.40 -4.29
CA ASN A 131 10.78 -8.03 -5.48
C ASN A 131 10.23 -8.73 -6.74
N GLN A 132 10.84 -8.48 -7.90
CA GLN A 132 10.41 -9.04 -9.20
C GLN A 132 10.56 -10.57 -9.29
N ARG A 133 11.30 -11.20 -8.40
CA ARG A 133 11.44 -12.66 -8.28
C ARG A 133 10.39 -13.28 -7.36
N GLY A 134 9.52 -12.46 -6.76
CA GLY A 134 8.54 -12.90 -5.76
C GLY A 134 9.12 -13.15 -4.37
N GLU A 135 10.36 -12.73 -4.13
CA GLU A 135 11.00 -12.84 -2.82
C GLU A 135 10.48 -11.74 -1.89
N ARG A 136 10.18 -12.11 -0.65
CA ARG A 136 9.70 -11.16 0.36
C ARG A 136 10.85 -10.31 0.87
N VAL A 137 10.70 -8.99 0.75
CA VAL A 137 11.66 -7.98 1.22
C VAL A 137 11.25 -7.44 2.59
N ALA A 138 9.97 -7.19 2.80
CA ALA A 138 9.45 -6.69 4.05
C ALA A 138 8.01 -7.14 4.33
N VAL A 139 7.64 -7.12 5.60
CA VAL A 139 6.26 -7.25 6.08
C VAL A 139 5.91 -6.04 6.93
N PHE A 140 4.70 -5.53 6.75
CA PHE A 140 4.25 -4.28 7.36
C PHE A 140 2.82 -4.46 7.88
N ARG A 141 2.53 -3.89 9.05
CA ARG A 141 1.17 -3.78 9.57
C ARG A 141 0.87 -2.34 9.95
N GLY A 142 -0.11 -1.76 9.26
CA GLY A 142 -0.59 -0.41 9.51
C GLY A 142 -1.90 -0.39 10.30
N ARG A 143 -2.05 0.63 11.11
CA ARG A 143 -3.29 0.98 11.82
C ARG A 143 -3.78 2.32 11.31
N SER A 144 -5.05 2.39 10.94
CA SER A 144 -5.64 3.58 10.35
C SER A 144 -6.72 4.20 11.25
N TYR A 145 -6.95 5.50 11.04
CA TYR A 145 -8.04 6.24 11.65
C TYR A 145 -8.78 7.06 10.59
N THR A 146 -10.09 6.87 10.49
CA THR A 146 -10.94 7.52 9.49
C THR A 146 -11.58 8.80 10.05
N LEU A 147 -11.45 9.89 9.30
CA LEU A 147 -12.11 11.17 9.52
C LEU A 147 -13.47 11.15 8.80
N LYS A 148 -14.51 10.65 9.48
CA LYS A 148 -15.84 10.49 8.89
C LYS A 148 -16.40 11.80 8.33
N GLY A 149 -17.10 11.72 7.21
CA GLY A 149 -17.74 12.84 6.55
C GLY A 149 -16.80 13.71 5.70
N LYS A 150 -15.54 13.31 5.54
CA LYS A 150 -14.58 14.00 4.67
C LYS A 150 -14.25 13.11 3.48
N PRO A 151 -14.76 13.41 2.27
CA PRO A 151 -14.42 12.64 1.07
C PRO A 151 -12.99 12.94 0.62
N VAL A 152 -12.33 11.94 0.03
CA VAL A 152 -11.03 12.07 -0.63
C VAL A 152 -11.20 12.65 -2.03
N ALA A 153 -12.10 12.06 -2.81
CA ALA A 153 -12.49 12.51 -4.14
C ALA A 153 -13.84 13.25 -4.06
N PRO A 154 -14.02 14.33 -4.82
CA PRO A 154 -15.32 15.00 -4.93
C PRO A 154 -16.36 14.05 -5.52
N ALA A 155 -17.63 14.39 -5.33
CA ALA A 155 -18.77 13.63 -5.89
C ALA A 155 -18.74 13.64 -7.43
#